data_69aafeb305335e0f59d9db466e9c9dd3
#
_entry.id   69aafeb305335e0f59d9db466e9c9dd3
#
_cell.length_a   1.000
_cell.length_b   1.000
_cell.length_c   1.000
_cell.angle_alpha   90.00
_cell.angle_beta   90.00
_cell.angle_gamma   90.00
#
_symmetry.space_group_name_H-M   'P 1'
#
loop_
_entity.id
_entity.type
_entity.pdbx_description
1 polymer ?
#
loop_
_entity_poly.entity_id
_entity_poly.type
_entity_poly.pdbx_seq_one_letter_code
_entity_poly.pdbx_strand_id
1 'polypeptide(L)'
;GLNDMSDFDIELIVDGQSVETISISQMIEPFSDADFQFSTPQDFSNFGDYNLTAIVSHEDDEYGNNDTLNFILTKVYEFDGALSMGELSVVCDEDVELDIIINNEGDATITNVLLEVIVNGAVVDLVNASVNIPFLEQETVSISIDDNLQAENNNITVSLLSVNSQLDGDLTNNSVSTITNLDSNYDIVTLIINPDNYPGETSWE
;
A
#
# COMPACT_ATOMS: atom_id res chain seq x y z
N GLY A 1 8.89 15.53 -37.74
CA GLY A 1 9.45 15.56 -39.08
C GLY A 1 9.35 16.95 -39.70
N LEU A 2 10.04 17.16 -40.80
CA LEU A 2 10.00 18.42 -41.58
C LEU A 2 9.00 18.37 -42.74
N ASN A 3 8.43 17.18 -42.99
CA ASN A 3 7.47 16.93 -44.05
C ASN A 3 6.09 16.60 -43.46
N ASP A 4 5.04 16.81 -44.27
CA ASP A 4 3.71 16.34 -43.98
C ASP A 4 3.73 14.81 -43.88
N MET A 5 2.88 14.27 -43.00
CA MET A 5 2.72 12.81 -42.81
C MET A 5 1.26 12.41 -43.11
N SER A 6 1.06 11.44 -43.99
CA SER A 6 -0.24 10.81 -44.26
C SER A 6 -0.03 9.33 -44.61
N ASP A 7 -1.10 8.57 -44.72
CA ASP A 7 -1.10 7.16 -45.13
C ASP A 7 -0.20 6.26 -44.26
N PHE A 8 -0.40 6.38 -42.96
CA PHE A 8 0.27 5.55 -41.93
C PHE A 8 -0.72 4.70 -41.14
N ASP A 9 -0.21 3.66 -40.54
CA ASP A 9 -0.99 2.79 -39.66
C ASP A 9 -0.64 3.04 -38.18
N ILE A 10 -1.65 2.90 -37.31
CA ILE A 10 -1.46 2.85 -35.84
C ILE A 10 -2.03 1.51 -35.34
N GLU A 11 -1.20 0.72 -34.72
CA GLU A 11 -1.57 -0.55 -34.09
C GLU A 11 -1.66 -0.41 -32.58
N LEU A 12 -2.73 -0.94 -31.97
CA LEU A 12 -2.89 -1.14 -30.53
C LEU A 12 -2.65 -2.60 -30.18
N ILE A 13 -1.75 -2.82 -29.23
CA ILE A 13 -1.43 -4.13 -28.65
C ILE A 13 -1.76 -4.07 -27.17
N VAL A 14 -2.50 -5.07 -26.66
CA VAL A 14 -2.82 -5.24 -25.23
C VAL A 14 -2.26 -6.59 -24.79
N ASP A 15 -1.42 -6.61 -23.76
CA ASP A 15 -0.76 -7.82 -23.23
C ASP A 15 -0.11 -8.69 -24.31
N GLY A 16 0.53 -8.02 -25.29
CA GLY A 16 1.23 -8.67 -26.40
C GLY A 16 0.32 -9.20 -27.50
N GLN A 17 -0.99 -8.94 -27.45
CA GLN A 17 -1.94 -9.31 -28.50
C GLN A 17 -2.35 -8.05 -29.30
N SER A 18 -2.23 -8.12 -30.63
CA SER A 18 -2.75 -7.09 -31.52
C SER A 18 -4.27 -7.03 -31.42
N VAL A 19 -4.81 -5.85 -31.13
CA VAL A 19 -6.24 -5.62 -30.91
C VAL A 19 -6.89 -4.94 -32.10
N GLU A 20 -6.28 -3.88 -32.57
CA GLU A 20 -6.81 -3.08 -33.68
C GLU A 20 -5.65 -2.38 -34.41
N THR A 21 -5.75 -2.35 -35.72
CA THR A 21 -4.91 -1.49 -36.57
C THR A 21 -5.80 -0.53 -37.32
N ILE A 22 -5.54 0.77 -37.20
CA ILE A 22 -6.26 1.81 -37.94
C ILE A 22 -5.36 2.44 -38.99
N SER A 23 -5.84 2.54 -40.23
CA SER A 23 -5.12 3.20 -41.30
C SER A 23 -5.58 4.65 -41.40
N ILE A 24 -4.62 5.57 -41.32
CA ILE A 24 -4.85 7.00 -41.29
C ILE A 24 -4.45 7.63 -42.64
N SER A 25 -5.41 8.22 -43.33
CA SER A 25 -5.19 8.99 -44.54
C SER A 25 -5.22 10.49 -44.30
N GLN A 26 -5.53 10.93 -43.07
CA GLN A 26 -5.47 12.34 -42.70
C GLN A 26 -4.04 12.84 -42.72
N MET A 27 -3.81 13.99 -43.38
CA MET A 27 -2.52 14.66 -43.37
C MET A 27 -2.26 15.36 -42.04
N ILE A 28 -1.08 15.15 -41.48
CA ILE A 28 -0.55 15.86 -40.31
C ILE A 28 0.58 16.75 -40.78
N GLU A 29 0.44 18.07 -40.56
CA GLU A 29 1.45 19.07 -40.95
C GLU A 29 2.69 18.97 -40.04
N PRO A 30 3.87 19.39 -40.48
CA PRO A 30 5.06 19.43 -39.64
C PRO A 30 4.84 20.23 -38.35
N PHE A 31 5.32 19.71 -37.23
CA PHE A 31 5.20 20.32 -35.89
C PHE A 31 3.77 20.44 -35.37
N SER A 32 2.80 19.77 -35.99
CA SER A 32 1.44 19.62 -35.45
C SER A 32 1.23 18.24 -34.85
N ASP A 33 0.11 18.08 -34.12
CA ASP A 33 -0.37 16.86 -33.51
C ASP A 33 -1.79 16.55 -33.98
N ALA A 34 -2.20 15.29 -33.84
CA ALA A 34 -3.57 14.85 -34.10
C ALA A 34 -3.94 13.70 -33.16
N ASP A 35 -5.19 13.72 -32.72
CA ASP A 35 -5.75 12.67 -31.84
C ASP A 35 -6.44 11.58 -32.68
N PHE A 36 -6.16 10.34 -32.33
CA PHE A 36 -6.81 9.17 -32.95
C PHE A 36 -7.42 8.27 -31.88
N GLN A 37 -8.56 7.67 -32.21
CA GLN A 37 -9.28 6.81 -31.29
C GLN A 37 -9.46 5.41 -31.90
N PHE A 38 -9.08 4.38 -31.13
CA PHE A 38 -9.40 3.01 -31.42
C PHE A 38 -10.90 2.75 -31.15
N SER A 39 -11.52 1.91 -31.96
CA SER A 39 -12.96 1.63 -31.93
C SER A 39 -13.31 0.27 -31.30
N THR A 40 -12.35 -0.64 -31.27
CA THR A 40 -12.55 -1.99 -30.72
C THR A 40 -12.56 -1.96 -29.19
N PRO A 41 -13.70 -2.23 -28.54
CA PRO A 41 -13.78 -2.25 -27.09
C PRO A 41 -12.83 -3.31 -26.50
N GLN A 42 -12.14 -2.95 -25.43
CA GLN A 42 -11.30 -3.86 -24.65
C GLN A 42 -11.92 -4.08 -23.28
N ASP A 43 -11.78 -5.31 -22.78
CA ASP A 43 -12.25 -5.69 -21.45
C ASP A 43 -11.10 -5.52 -20.43
N PHE A 44 -11.18 -4.47 -19.62
CA PHE A 44 -10.28 -4.20 -18.49
C PHE A 44 -10.99 -4.45 -17.16
N SER A 45 -11.85 -5.48 -17.08
CA SER A 45 -12.59 -5.79 -15.85
C SER A 45 -11.79 -6.56 -14.81
N ASN A 46 -10.76 -7.30 -15.22
CA ASN A 46 -9.89 -8.01 -14.29
C ASN A 46 -8.97 -7.04 -13.55
N PHE A 47 -8.73 -7.31 -12.27
CA PHE A 47 -7.76 -6.52 -11.49
C PHE A 47 -6.33 -6.87 -11.89
N GLY A 48 -5.45 -5.87 -11.79
CA GLY A 48 -4.03 -5.98 -12.14
C GLY A 48 -3.62 -5.07 -13.29
N ASP A 49 -2.44 -5.34 -13.81
CA ASP A 49 -1.79 -4.53 -14.84
C ASP A 49 -2.10 -5.04 -16.24
N TYR A 50 -2.42 -4.11 -17.13
CA TYR A 50 -2.53 -4.33 -18.58
C TYR A 50 -1.39 -3.57 -19.27
N ASN A 51 -0.57 -4.27 -20.01
CA ASN A 51 0.50 -3.67 -20.81
C ASN A 51 -0.06 -3.23 -22.16
N LEU A 52 -0.09 -1.93 -22.41
CA LEU A 52 -0.56 -1.35 -23.66
C LEU A 52 0.63 -0.84 -24.47
N THR A 53 0.64 -1.17 -25.75
CA THR A 53 1.65 -0.70 -26.71
C THR A 53 0.92 -0.10 -27.91
N ALA A 54 1.27 1.13 -28.27
CA ALA A 54 0.85 1.74 -29.51
C ALA A 54 2.05 1.85 -30.45
N ILE A 55 1.88 1.40 -31.69
CA ILE A 55 2.92 1.41 -32.70
C ILE A 55 2.41 2.21 -33.91
N VAL A 56 3.17 3.21 -34.33
CA VAL A 56 2.94 3.92 -35.59
C VAL A 56 3.85 3.33 -36.66
N SER A 57 3.35 3.07 -37.83
CA SER A 57 4.16 2.57 -38.96
C SER A 57 3.86 3.33 -40.24
N HIS A 58 4.92 3.77 -40.92
CA HIS A 58 4.87 4.45 -42.21
C HIS A 58 5.95 3.89 -43.12
N GLU A 59 5.64 3.72 -44.43
CA GLU A 59 6.54 3.09 -45.38
C GLU A 59 7.89 3.81 -45.54
N ASP A 60 7.87 5.15 -45.44
CA ASP A 60 9.05 5.99 -45.64
C ASP A 60 9.67 6.47 -44.31
N ASP A 61 9.33 5.82 -43.16
CA ASP A 61 9.94 6.21 -41.89
C ASP A 61 11.37 5.66 -41.76
N GLU A 62 12.34 6.58 -41.68
CA GLU A 62 13.77 6.26 -41.59
C GLU A 62 14.21 6.08 -40.11
N TYR A 63 13.34 6.39 -39.12
CA TYR A 63 13.74 6.42 -37.71
C TYR A 63 12.71 5.74 -36.76
N GLY A 64 12.68 4.42 -36.83
CA GLY A 64 11.73 3.57 -36.06
C GLY A 64 11.92 3.53 -34.53
N ASN A 65 12.84 4.32 -33.96
CA ASN A 65 13.06 4.27 -32.49
C ASN A 65 12.04 5.10 -31.68
N ASN A 66 11.22 5.93 -32.33
CA ASN A 66 10.20 6.78 -31.73
C ASN A 66 8.77 6.35 -32.08
N ASP A 67 8.60 5.25 -32.78
CA ASP A 67 7.32 4.80 -33.31
C ASP A 67 6.48 4.03 -32.29
N THR A 68 7.07 3.68 -31.16
CA THR A 68 6.44 2.82 -30.16
C THR A 68 6.27 3.56 -28.84
N LEU A 69 5.04 3.56 -28.34
CA LEU A 69 4.68 4.04 -27.01
C LEU A 69 4.20 2.86 -26.16
N ASN A 70 4.81 2.68 -25.00
CA ASN A 70 4.39 1.68 -24.01
C ASN A 70 3.88 2.37 -22.74
N PHE A 71 2.77 1.88 -22.21
CA PHE A 71 2.25 2.31 -20.92
C PHE A 71 1.50 1.16 -20.20
N ILE A 72 1.35 1.29 -18.90
CA ILE A 72 0.64 0.32 -18.07
C ILE A 72 -0.65 0.96 -17.60
N LEU A 73 -1.77 0.26 -17.81
CA LEU A 73 -3.06 0.58 -17.21
C LEU A 73 -3.29 -0.40 -16.05
N THR A 74 -3.29 0.11 -14.82
CA THR A 74 -3.58 -0.71 -13.63
C THR A 74 -5.04 -0.59 -13.24
N LYS A 75 -5.73 -1.75 -13.14
CA LYS A 75 -7.08 -1.84 -12.59
C LYS A 75 -6.99 -2.24 -11.13
N VAL A 76 -7.36 -1.34 -10.24
CA VAL A 76 -7.41 -1.56 -8.78
C VAL A 76 -8.85 -1.70 -8.30
N TYR A 77 -9.02 -2.22 -7.06
CA TYR A 77 -10.31 -2.20 -6.37
C TYR A 77 -10.71 -0.75 -6.01
N GLU A 78 -12.01 -0.52 -5.80
CA GLU A 78 -12.48 0.77 -5.30
C GLU A 78 -12.05 0.97 -3.84
N PHE A 79 -12.19 -0.09 -3.03
CA PHE A 79 -11.80 -0.11 -1.62
C PHE A 79 -10.82 -1.26 -1.40
N ASP A 80 -9.59 -0.94 -1.04
CA ASP A 80 -8.52 -1.91 -0.78
C ASP A 80 -7.51 -1.30 0.19
N GLY A 81 -7.50 -1.85 1.40
CA GLY A 81 -6.62 -1.42 2.47
C GLY A 81 -5.65 -2.54 2.85
N ALA A 82 -4.38 -2.39 2.57
CA ALA A 82 -3.36 -3.34 2.96
C ALA A 82 -2.77 -3.01 4.34
N LEU A 83 -2.62 -4.03 5.19
CA LEU A 83 -1.99 -3.88 6.49
C LEU A 83 -0.49 -4.23 6.44
N SER A 84 0.30 -3.43 7.15
CA SER A 84 1.67 -3.77 7.49
C SER A 84 1.97 -3.44 8.95
N MET A 85 2.95 -4.16 9.52
CA MET A 85 3.37 -3.97 10.91
C MET A 85 4.30 -2.77 11.01
N GLY A 86 3.97 -1.83 11.90
CA GLY A 86 4.83 -0.73 12.28
C GLY A 86 5.68 -1.05 13.50
N GLU A 87 5.84 -0.08 14.40
CA GLU A 87 6.59 -0.26 15.63
C GLU A 87 5.77 -1.06 16.67
N LEU A 88 6.46 -1.92 17.43
CA LEU A 88 5.90 -2.61 18.57
C LEU A 88 6.75 -2.30 19.78
N SER A 89 6.13 -1.81 20.85
CA SER A 89 6.79 -1.52 22.12
C SER A 89 6.01 -2.10 23.29
N VAL A 90 6.73 -2.53 24.31
CA VAL A 90 6.16 -2.94 25.59
C VAL A 90 6.31 -1.77 26.55
N VAL A 91 5.18 -1.28 27.06
CA VAL A 91 5.15 -0.14 27.98
C VAL A 91 5.21 -0.63 29.43
N CYS A 92 5.60 0.25 30.35
CA CYS A 92 5.54 -0.04 31.77
C CYS A 92 4.09 -0.36 32.16
N ASP A 93 3.87 -1.40 32.95
CA ASP A 93 2.58 -1.96 33.38
C ASP A 93 2.06 -3.12 32.50
N GLU A 94 2.92 -3.74 31.69
CA GLU A 94 2.60 -4.95 30.90
C GLU A 94 1.70 -4.71 29.69
N ASP A 95 1.48 -3.45 29.27
CA ASP A 95 0.75 -3.11 28.05
C ASP A 95 1.66 -3.21 26.83
N VAL A 96 1.10 -3.57 25.69
CA VAL A 96 1.77 -3.59 24.39
C VAL A 96 1.19 -2.48 23.53
N GLU A 97 2.05 -1.60 23.04
CA GLU A 97 1.68 -0.63 22.01
C GLU A 97 2.15 -1.13 20.64
N LEU A 98 1.21 -1.18 19.71
CA LEU A 98 1.42 -1.68 18.37
C LEU A 98 0.96 -0.67 17.34
N ASP A 99 1.87 -0.27 16.47
CA ASP A 99 1.56 0.54 15.31
C ASP A 99 1.18 -0.34 14.13
N ILE A 100 0.02 -0.08 13.56
CA ILE A 100 -0.45 -0.68 12.31
C ILE A 100 -0.42 0.37 11.22
N ILE A 101 0.31 0.09 10.16
CA ILE A 101 0.37 0.94 8.98
C ILE A 101 -0.69 0.42 8.00
N ILE A 102 -1.57 1.32 7.60
CA ILE A 102 -2.63 1.06 6.63
C ILE A 102 -2.23 1.75 5.33
N ASN A 103 -2.07 0.98 4.27
CA ASN A 103 -1.81 1.49 2.93
C ASN A 103 -3.12 1.46 2.15
N ASN A 104 -3.40 2.50 1.38
CA ASN A 104 -4.53 2.52 0.46
C ASN A 104 -4.09 2.05 -0.92
N GLU A 105 -4.44 0.82 -1.29
CA GLU A 105 -4.19 0.23 -2.60
C GLU A 105 -5.43 0.33 -3.52
N GLY A 106 -6.55 0.84 -2.98
CA GLY A 106 -7.80 1.08 -3.71
C GLY A 106 -7.91 2.51 -4.26
N ASP A 107 -8.79 2.67 -5.25
CA ASP A 107 -9.01 3.95 -5.96
C ASP A 107 -9.67 5.02 -5.08
N ALA A 108 -10.52 4.63 -4.13
CA ALA A 108 -11.22 5.55 -3.24
C ALA A 108 -10.38 5.92 -2.02
N THR A 109 -10.44 7.17 -1.58
CA THR A 109 -9.83 7.59 -0.31
C THR A 109 -10.41 6.80 0.87
N ILE A 110 -9.55 6.21 1.70
CA ILE A 110 -9.96 5.54 2.95
C ILE A 110 -10.17 6.60 4.03
N THR A 111 -11.38 6.64 4.59
CA THR A 111 -11.76 7.59 5.65
C THR A 111 -12.06 6.91 6.99
N ASN A 112 -12.29 5.60 6.95
CA ASN A 112 -12.56 4.81 8.14
C ASN A 112 -12.13 3.36 7.93
N VAL A 113 -11.56 2.75 8.97
CA VAL A 113 -11.22 1.32 9.01
C VAL A 113 -11.76 0.68 10.28
N LEU A 114 -12.17 -0.59 10.17
CA LEU A 114 -12.48 -1.44 11.32
C LEU A 114 -11.43 -2.54 11.40
N LEU A 115 -10.68 -2.55 12.50
CA LEU A 115 -9.64 -3.53 12.78
C LEU A 115 -10.10 -4.48 13.90
N GLU A 116 -9.84 -5.77 13.75
CA GLU A 116 -9.98 -6.78 14.80
C GLU A 116 -8.61 -7.12 15.36
N VAL A 117 -8.48 -7.08 16.68
CA VAL A 117 -7.25 -7.45 17.40
C VAL A 117 -7.45 -8.77 18.10
N ILE A 118 -6.60 -9.73 17.79
CA ILE A 118 -6.61 -11.07 18.34
C ILE A 118 -5.30 -11.31 19.09
N VAL A 119 -5.39 -11.66 20.38
CA VAL A 119 -4.23 -12.03 21.20
C VAL A 119 -4.40 -13.47 21.67
N ASN A 120 -3.40 -14.31 21.41
CA ASN A 120 -3.39 -15.72 21.81
C ASN A 120 -4.66 -16.49 21.40
N GLY A 121 -5.22 -16.14 20.22
CA GLY A 121 -6.41 -16.76 19.64
C GLY A 121 -7.75 -16.23 20.18
N ALA A 122 -7.75 -15.23 21.04
CA ALA A 122 -8.97 -14.55 21.50
C ALA A 122 -9.07 -13.14 20.92
N VAL A 123 -10.25 -12.72 20.47
CA VAL A 123 -10.53 -11.33 20.09
C VAL A 123 -10.55 -10.49 21.35
N VAL A 124 -9.66 -9.50 21.42
CA VAL A 124 -9.53 -8.59 22.58
C VAL A 124 -10.08 -7.21 22.29
N ASP A 125 -10.03 -6.75 21.04
CA ASP A 125 -10.54 -5.43 20.67
C ASP A 125 -11.08 -5.38 19.24
N LEU A 126 -11.96 -4.40 19.01
CA LEU A 126 -12.45 -3.96 17.69
C LEU A 126 -12.22 -2.46 17.56
N VAL A 127 -11.15 -2.09 16.88
CA VAL A 127 -10.73 -0.69 16.73
C VAL A 127 -11.38 -0.08 15.50
N ASN A 128 -12.21 0.94 15.72
CA ASN A 128 -12.78 1.75 14.65
C ASN A 128 -11.98 3.06 14.55
N ALA A 129 -11.11 3.17 13.54
CA ALA A 129 -10.25 4.33 13.35
C ALA A 129 -10.73 5.21 12.20
N SER A 130 -10.81 6.53 12.48
CA SER A 130 -11.00 7.54 11.44
C SER A 130 -9.63 7.96 10.91
N VAL A 131 -9.44 7.85 9.62
CA VAL A 131 -8.20 8.13 8.90
C VAL A 131 -8.49 9.00 7.67
N ASN A 132 -7.46 9.42 6.95
CA ASN A 132 -7.63 10.09 5.65
C ASN A 132 -6.49 9.69 4.71
N ILE A 133 -6.64 8.54 4.07
CA ILE A 133 -5.61 7.92 3.27
C ILE A 133 -6.00 7.98 1.79
N PRO A 134 -5.47 8.92 1.00
CA PRO A 134 -5.63 8.95 -0.45
C PRO A 134 -5.01 7.70 -1.12
N PHE A 135 -5.36 7.48 -2.38
CA PHE A 135 -4.78 6.41 -3.20
C PHE A 135 -3.24 6.42 -3.18
N LEU A 136 -2.62 5.27 -2.92
CA LEU A 136 -1.16 5.04 -2.79
C LEU A 136 -0.49 5.75 -1.60
N GLU A 137 -1.26 6.32 -0.68
CA GLU A 137 -0.76 6.88 0.57
C GLU A 137 -0.98 5.89 1.73
N GLN A 138 -0.39 6.21 2.88
CA GLN A 138 -0.49 5.39 4.09
C GLN A 138 -0.69 6.23 5.34
N GLU A 139 -1.27 5.63 6.38
CA GLU A 139 -1.40 6.23 7.70
C GLU A 139 -1.18 5.17 8.79
N THR A 140 -0.68 5.59 9.94
CA THR A 140 -0.43 4.71 11.08
C THR A 140 -1.53 4.84 12.12
N VAL A 141 -2.05 3.71 12.59
CA VAL A 141 -2.98 3.60 13.71
C VAL A 141 -2.27 2.88 14.85
N SER A 142 -2.12 3.56 16.00
CA SER A 142 -1.55 2.98 17.22
C SER A 142 -2.65 2.29 18.04
N ILE A 143 -2.39 1.07 18.47
CA ILE A 143 -3.29 0.21 19.23
C ILE A 143 -2.62 -0.15 20.55
N SER A 144 -3.29 0.11 21.67
CA SER A 144 -2.85 -0.35 23.00
C SER A 144 -3.55 -1.65 23.35
N ILE A 145 -2.79 -2.64 23.74
CA ILE A 145 -3.25 -4.00 24.07
C ILE A 145 -2.88 -4.28 25.52
N ASP A 146 -3.90 -4.50 26.37
CA ASP A 146 -3.78 -4.80 27.80
C ASP A 146 -4.43 -6.13 28.19
N ASP A 147 -5.20 -6.75 27.29
CA ASP A 147 -5.95 -7.95 27.54
C ASP A 147 -5.29 -9.22 26.98
N ASN A 148 -5.48 -10.34 27.67
CA ASN A 148 -5.06 -11.70 27.27
C ASN A 148 -3.55 -11.87 27.01
N LEU A 149 -2.74 -10.97 27.54
CA LEU A 149 -1.29 -11.03 27.45
C LEU A 149 -0.72 -12.05 28.47
N GLN A 150 0.37 -12.70 28.08
CA GLN A 150 1.14 -13.63 28.89
C GLN A 150 2.59 -13.15 29.01
N ALA A 151 3.34 -13.64 29.96
CA ALA A 151 4.74 -13.25 30.13
C ALA A 151 5.59 -13.53 28.88
N GLU A 152 5.29 -14.61 28.16
CA GLU A 152 6.07 -15.02 26.98
C GLU A 152 5.14 -15.49 25.85
N ASN A 153 5.65 -15.34 24.60
CA ASN A 153 5.05 -15.89 23.38
C ASN A 153 3.62 -15.39 23.09
N ASN A 154 3.36 -14.11 23.26
CA ASN A 154 2.10 -13.53 22.84
C ASN A 154 2.02 -13.47 21.31
N ASN A 155 1.09 -14.21 20.73
CA ASN A 155 0.76 -14.12 19.31
C ASN A 155 -0.32 -13.06 19.13
N ILE A 156 0.04 -11.95 18.48
CA ILE A 156 -0.85 -10.84 18.20
C ILE A 156 -1.13 -10.83 16.70
N THR A 157 -2.40 -10.84 16.35
CA THR A 157 -2.88 -10.73 14.96
C THR A 157 -3.82 -9.55 14.86
N VAL A 158 -3.62 -8.69 13.87
CA VAL A 158 -4.54 -7.61 13.53
C VAL A 158 -5.08 -7.86 12.14
N SER A 159 -6.40 -7.79 12.00
CA SER A 159 -7.10 -8.03 10.74
C SER A 159 -8.00 -6.85 10.38
N LEU A 160 -7.96 -6.41 9.14
CA LEU A 160 -8.85 -5.40 8.58
C LEU A 160 -10.18 -6.06 8.22
N LEU A 161 -11.26 -5.66 8.88
CA LEU A 161 -12.59 -6.20 8.66
C LEU A 161 -13.38 -5.39 7.62
N SER A 162 -13.15 -4.09 7.56
CA SER A 162 -13.80 -3.23 6.58
C SER A 162 -13.05 -1.92 6.35
N VAL A 163 -13.22 -1.38 5.15
CA VAL A 163 -12.75 -0.06 4.70
C VAL A 163 -13.98 0.75 4.32
N ASN A 164 -14.11 1.98 4.85
CA ASN A 164 -15.28 2.85 4.61
C ASN A 164 -16.64 2.14 4.85
N SER A 165 -16.69 1.20 5.80
CA SER A 165 -17.87 0.35 6.08
C SER A 165 -18.25 -0.57 4.90
N GLN A 166 -17.35 -0.81 3.96
CA GLN A 166 -17.47 -1.76 2.86
C GLN A 166 -16.50 -2.94 3.07
N LEU A 167 -16.75 -4.05 2.39
CA LEU A 167 -15.79 -5.13 2.32
C LEU A 167 -14.56 -4.65 1.54
N ASP A 168 -13.41 -5.09 2.00
CA ASP A 168 -12.15 -4.88 1.32
C ASP A 168 -12.07 -5.71 0.03
N GLY A 169 -11.40 -5.18 -0.98
CA GLY A 169 -11.33 -5.78 -2.30
C GLY A 169 -10.35 -6.94 -2.37
N ASP A 170 -9.18 -6.82 -1.74
CA ASP A 170 -8.18 -7.88 -1.65
C ASP A 170 -8.01 -8.37 -0.21
N LEU A 171 -8.65 -9.48 0.13
CA LEU A 171 -8.56 -10.05 1.47
C LEU A 171 -7.22 -10.70 1.81
N THR A 172 -6.28 -10.79 0.86
CA THR A 172 -4.99 -11.45 1.07
C THR A 172 -3.97 -10.59 1.80
N ASN A 173 -4.16 -9.25 1.78
CA ASN A 173 -3.30 -8.25 2.41
C ASN A 173 -3.90 -7.67 3.73
N ASN A 174 -5.04 -8.22 4.19
CA ASN A 174 -5.85 -7.70 5.31
C ASN A 174 -5.42 -8.17 6.69
N SER A 175 -4.33 -8.90 6.84
CA SER A 175 -3.94 -9.42 8.15
C SER A 175 -2.43 -9.39 8.34
N VAL A 176 -2.03 -8.97 9.54
CA VAL A 176 -0.63 -9.00 9.98
C VAL A 176 -0.54 -9.66 11.34
N SER A 177 0.56 -10.37 11.60
CA SER A 177 0.79 -11.07 12.85
C SER A 177 2.21 -10.88 13.34
N THR A 178 2.37 -10.84 14.68
CA THR A 178 3.66 -10.81 15.35
C THR A 178 3.65 -11.64 16.60
N ILE A 179 4.84 -12.00 17.10
CA ILE A 179 5.01 -12.65 18.39
C ILE A 179 5.87 -11.74 19.26
N THR A 180 5.39 -11.45 20.47
CA THR A 180 6.14 -10.64 21.44
C THR A 180 6.17 -11.30 22.81
N ASN A 181 7.16 -10.94 23.61
CA ASN A 181 7.25 -11.29 25.01
C ASN A 181 7.08 -10.02 25.83
N LEU A 182 6.32 -10.10 26.91
CA LEU A 182 6.37 -9.07 27.93
C LEU A 182 7.72 -9.22 28.65
N ASP A 183 8.50 -8.15 28.65
CA ASP A 183 9.78 -8.21 29.37
C ASP A 183 9.51 -8.20 30.88
N SER A 184 9.48 -9.41 31.46
CA SER A 184 9.31 -9.59 32.90
C SER A 184 10.63 -9.41 33.67
N ASN A 185 11.72 -9.11 32.97
CA ASN A 185 12.99 -8.83 33.60
C ASN A 185 13.03 -7.36 34.08
N TYR A 186 12.37 -7.13 35.23
CA TYR A 186 12.74 -5.98 36.03
C TYR A 186 14.18 -6.20 36.50
N ASP A 187 15.13 -5.56 35.88
CA ASP A 187 16.48 -5.45 36.41
C ASP A 187 16.39 -4.70 37.74
N ILE A 188 16.47 -5.47 38.83
CA ILE A 188 16.56 -4.87 40.15
C ILE A 188 17.90 -4.17 40.24
N VAL A 189 17.89 -2.84 40.05
CA VAL A 189 19.08 -2.02 40.34
C VAL A 189 19.24 -1.94 41.83
N THR A 190 20.17 -2.73 42.39
CA THR A 190 20.51 -2.65 43.77
C THR A 190 21.61 -1.60 43.94
N LEU A 191 21.27 -0.45 44.52
CA LEU A 191 22.22 0.55 44.94
C LEU A 191 22.74 0.19 46.33
N ILE A 192 24.00 -0.21 46.41
CA ILE A 192 24.70 -0.45 47.71
C ILE A 192 25.41 0.81 48.10
N ILE A 193 24.96 1.45 49.16
CA ILE A 193 25.60 2.62 49.73
C ILE A 193 26.43 2.18 50.95
N ASN A 194 27.73 2.32 50.87
CA ASN A 194 28.64 2.14 52.02
C ASN A 194 29.08 3.52 52.51
N PRO A 195 28.36 4.11 53.48
CA PRO A 195 28.77 5.40 54.03
C PRO A 195 30.08 5.24 54.78
N ASP A 196 30.91 6.26 54.72
CA ASP A 196 32.11 6.37 55.56
C ASP A 196 31.74 6.82 56.99
N ASN A 197 32.71 7.30 57.73
CA ASN A 197 32.50 7.78 59.10
C ASN A 197 31.68 9.09 59.19
N TYR A 198 31.27 9.67 58.03
CA TYR A 198 30.55 10.95 57.95
C TYR A 198 29.24 10.80 57.14
N PRO A 199 28.28 9.96 57.59
CA PRO A 199 27.07 9.65 56.81
C PRO A 199 26.17 10.86 56.54
N GLY A 200 26.34 11.97 57.24
CA GLY A 200 25.59 13.21 57.03
C GLY A 200 26.03 14.04 55.80
N GLU A 201 27.11 13.67 55.11
CA GLU A 201 27.59 14.34 53.90
C GLU A 201 27.00 13.70 52.59
N THR A 202 26.34 12.58 52.71
CA THR A 202 25.72 11.90 51.56
C THR A 202 24.32 12.43 51.36
N SER A 203 24.06 13.11 50.24
CA SER A 203 22.75 13.61 49.81
C SER A 203 22.43 13.15 48.40
N TRP A 204 21.13 12.99 48.13
CA TRP A 204 20.60 12.62 46.81
C TRP A 204 19.63 13.73 46.34
N GLU A 205 19.75 14.13 45.10
CA GLU A 205 18.75 14.93 44.39
C GLU A 205 18.18 14.12 43.23
#